data_915279bf8ce0318dbe43579945949759
#
_entry.id   915279bf8ce0318dbe43579945949759
#
_cell.length_a   1.000
_cell.length_b   1.000
_cell.length_c   1.000
_cell.angle_alpha   90.00
_cell.angle_beta   90.00
_cell.angle_gamma   90.00
#
_symmetry.space_group_name_H-M   'P 1'
#
loop_
_entity.id
_entity.type
_entity.pdbx_description
1 polymer ?
#
loop_
_entity_poly.entity_id
_entity_poly.type
_entity_poly.pdbx_seq_one_letter_code
_entity_poly.pdbx_strand_id
1 'polypeptide(L)'
;MRRYLFIALLLLSASATAANTYRVGSEVLTVGDSAVRAMQLMGKPDFKEPVQSDFGGYQGERWQYMRDDGRVVIITILNGKVSDIADRSR
;
A
#
# COMPACT_ATOMS: atom_id res chain seq x y z
N MET A 1 -1.13 21.39 34.05
CA MET A 1 -2.25 20.49 34.02
C MET A 1 -2.95 20.40 32.69
N ARG A 2 -3.23 21.52 32.09
CA ARG A 2 -3.93 21.48 30.81
C ARG A 2 -3.15 20.79 29.73
N ARG A 3 -1.84 20.77 29.84
CA ARG A 3 -0.99 20.13 28.83
C ARG A 3 -1.22 18.64 28.71
N TYR A 4 -1.80 18.02 29.72
CA TYR A 4 -2.07 16.59 29.66
C TYR A 4 -3.16 16.24 28.67
N LEU A 5 -4.07 17.17 28.42
CA LEU A 5 -5.13 16.94 27.48
C LEU A 5 -4.62 16.83 26.06
N PHE A 6 -3.55 17.56 25.75
CA PHE A 6 -2.98 17.49 24.41
C PHE A 6 -2.33 16.15 24.13
N ILE A 7 -1.72 15.56 25.14
CA ILE A 7 -1.10 14.25 24.97
C ILE A 7 -2.15 13.20 24.66
N ALA A 8 -3.28 13.27 25.34
CA ALA A 8 -4.36 12.32 25.12
C ALA A 8 -4.90 12.40 23.68
N LEU A 9 -4.98 13.60 23.14
CA LEU A 9 -5.47 13.78 21.78
C LEU A 9 -4.55 13.18 20.76
N LEU A 10 -3.25 13.22 21.00
CA LEU A 10 -2.28 12.65 20.04
C LEU A 10 -2.45 11.15 19.92
N LEU A 11 -2.87 10.48 20.95
CA LEU A 11 -3.05 9.03 20.91
C LEU A 11 -4.20 8.62 20.00
N LEU A 12 -5.15 9.49 19.79
CA LEU A 12 -6.29 9.18 18.94
C LEU A 12 -5.97 9.22 17.45
N SER A 13 -4.83 9.78 17.09
CA SER A 13 -4.48 9.91 15.68
C SER A 13 -3.73 8.70 15.12
N ALA A 14 -3.61 7.63 15.90
CA ALA A 14 -2.79 6.49 15.52
C ALA A 14 -3.53 5.41 14.75
N SER A 15 -4.71 5.70 14.23
CA SER A 15 -5.53 4.70 13.58
C SER A 15 -5.36 4.63 12.06
N ALA A 16 -4.34 5.29 11.52
CA ALA A 16 -4.13 5.30 10.09
C ALA A 16 -3.96 3.88 9.54
N THR A 17 -4.66 3.56 8.46
CA THR A 17 -4.61 2.24 7.84
C THR A 17 -3.76 2.21 6.58
N ALA A 18 -3.53 3.36 5.96
CA ALA A 18 -2.70 3.41 4.77
C ALA A 18 -1.23 3.33 5.17
N ALA A 19 -0.46 2.58 4.41
CA ALA A 19 0.97 2.45 4.65
C ALA A 19 1.75 3.08 3.51
N ASN A 20 2.88 3.70 3.83
CA ASN A 20 3.78 4.21 2.80
C ASN A 20 4.87 3.21 2.46
N THR A 21 5.04 2.19 3.27
CA THR A 21 6.07 1.19 3.07
C THR A 21 5.52 -0.20 3.37
N TYR A 22 6.15 -1.20 2.78
CA TYR A 22 5.83 -2.59 3.06
C TYR A 22 7.13 -3.39 3.09
N ARG A 23 7.35 -4.11 4.18
CA ARG A 23 8.58 -4.88 4.35
C ARG A 23 8.46 -6.23 3.66
N VAL A 24 9.48 -6.57 2.88
CA VAL A 24 9.57 -7.87 2.22
C VAL A 24 10.94 -8.44 2.59
N GLY A 25 10.97 -9.32 3.59
CA GLY A 25 12.24 -9.84 4.09
C GLY A 25 13.09 -8.72 4.70
N SER A 26 14.28 -8.54 4.16
CA SER A 26 15.18 -7.48 4.60
C SER A 26 15.06 -6.21 3.76
N GLU A 27 14.15 -6.21 2.77
CA GLU A 27 13.95 -5.08 1.88
C GLU A 27 12.66 -4.37 2.21
N VAL A 28 12.52 -3.14 1.75
CA VAL A 28 11.32 -2.34 1.99
C VAL A 28 10.85 -1.75 0.67
N LEU A 29 9.58 -1.97 0.35
CA LEU A 29 8.93 -1.33 -0.78
C LEU A 29 8.29 -0.04 -0.29
N THR A 30 8.49 1.05 -1.00
CA THR A 30 8.04 2.37 -0.59
C THR A 30 7.19 3.00 -1.68
N VAL A 31 6.17 3.74 -1.30
CA VAL A 31 5.40 4.54 -2.24
C VAL A 31 6.37 5.46 -2.99
N GLY A 32 6.27 5.47 -4.32
CA GLY A 32 7.20 6.19 -5.17
C GLY A 32 8.22 5.29 -5.85
N ASP A 33 8.38 4.07 -5.38
CA ASP A 33 9.26 3.11 -6.03
C ASP A 33 8.69 2.73 -7.40
N SER A 34 9.55 2.26 -8.29
CA SER A 34 9.12 1.86 -9.62
C SER A 34 8.31 0.57 -9.57
N ALA A 35 7.49 0.35 -10.60
CA ALA A 35 6.75 -0.90 -10.73
C ALA A 35 7.71 -2.08 -10.87
N VAL A 36 8.86 -1.88 -11.52
CA VAL A 36 9.86 -2.93 -11.67
C VAL A 36 10.38 -3.36 -10.30
N ARG A 37 10.67 -2.40 -9.42
CA ARG A 37 11.13 -2.73 -8.08
C ARG A 37 10.05 -3.47 -7.30
N ALA A 38 8.80 -3.05 -7.43
CA ALA A 38 7.69 -3.73 -6.76
C ALA A 38 7.62 -5.19 -7.21
N MET A 39 7.76 -5.42 -8.51
CA MET A 39 7.74 -6.79 -9.05
C MET A 39 8.93 -7.60 -8.54
N GLN A 40 10.10 -6.98 -8.45
CA GLN A 40 11.29 -7.66 -7.96
C GLN A 40 11.15 -8.07 -6.50
N LEU A 41 10.55 -7.22 -5.69
CA LEU A 41 10.41 -7.50 -4.26
C LEU A 41 9.22 -8.41 -3.96
N MET A 42 8.10 -8.17 -4.60
CA MET A 42 6.86 -8.87 -4.28
C MET A 42 6.62 -10.11 -5.14
N GLY A 43 7.24 -10.15 -6.30
CA GLY A 43 6.99 -11.22 -7.25
C GLY A 43 5.70 -11.00 -8.02
N LYS A 44 5.23 -12.04 -8.68
CA LYS A 44 4.04 -11.98 -9.49
C LYS A 44 2.81 -11.89 -8.60
N PRO A 45 1.91 -10.94 -8.84
CA PRO A 45 0.70 -10.84 -8.03
C PRO A 45 -0.27 -11.98 -8.30
N ASP A 46 -1.07 -12.29 -7.29
CA ASP A 46 -2.11 -13.32 -7.44
C ASP A 46 -3.24 -12.83 -8.30
N PHE A 47 -3.48 -11.53 -8.30
CA PHE A 47 -4.53 -10.94 -9.09
C PHE A 47 -4.17 -9.50 -9.47
N LYS A 48 -4.48 -9.12 -10.71
CA LYS A 48 -4.30 -7.76 -11.22
C LYS A 48 -5.62 -7.24 -11.72
N GLU A 49 -5.88 -5.95 -11.48
CA GLU A 49 -7.01 -5.32 -12.13
C GLU A 49 -6.61 -3.93 -12.61
N PRO A 50 -7.15 -3.49 -13.76
CA PRO A 50 -6.79 -2.18 -14.28
C PRO A 50 -7.43 -1.06 -13.48
N VAL A 51 -6.73 0.06 -13.42
CA VAL A 51 -7.26 1.30 -12.87
C VAL A 51 -7.51 2.23 -14.03
N GLN A 52 -8.74 2.70 -14.16
CA GLN A 52 -9.12 3.59 -15.24
C GLN A 52 -9.38 4.98 -14.71
N SER A 53 -9.09 5.98 -15.54
CA SER A 53 -9.42 7.36 -15.21
C SER A 53 -10.92 7.57 -15.35
N ASP A 54 -11.40 8.72 -14.89
CA ASP A 54 -12.81 9.09 -15.02
C ASP A 54 -13.25 9.17 -16.48
N PHE A 55 -12.30 9.31 -17.40
CA PHE A 55 -12.58 9.38 -18.82
C PHE A 55 -12.38 8.05 -19.52
N GLY A 56 -12.19 6.97 -18.77
CA GLY A 56 -12.04 5.63 -19.32
C GLY A 56 -10.65 5.26 -19.77
N GLY A 57 -9.67 6.14 -19.61
CA GLY A 57 -8.32 5.85 -20.00
C GLY A 57 -7.60 4.97 -18.98
N TYR A 58 -6.68 4.14 -19.46
CA TYR A 58 -5.87 3.29 -18.61
C TYR A 58 -4.87 4.14 -17.83
N GLN A 59 -4.81 3.97 -16.51
CA GLN A 59 -3.88 4.69 -15.67
C GLN A 59 -2.84 3.79 -15.00
N GLY A 60 -3.18 2.54 -14.80
CA GLY A 60 -2.28 1.63 -14.11
C GLY A 60 -3.00 0.38 -13.67
N GLU A 61 -2.51 -0.23 -12.61
CA GLU A 61 -3.02 -1.50 -12.14
C GLU A 61 -3.04 -1.55 -10.63
N ARG A 62 -3.94 -2.34 -10.08
CA ARG A 62 -3.90 -2.75 -8.69
C ARG A 62 -3.45 -4.20 -8.65
N TRP A 63 -2.40 -4.48 -7.91
CA TRP A 63 -1.83 -5.81 -7.77
C TRP A 63 -2.20 -6.33 -6.39
N GLN A 64 -2.85 -7.50 -6.33
CA GLN A 64 -3.24 -8.10 -5.07
C GLN A 64 -2.40 -9.32 -4.78
N TYR A 65 -1.92 -9.39 -3.56
CA TYR A 65 -1.08 -10.49 -3.09
C TYR A 65 -1.76 -11.11 -1.87
N MET A 66 -2.08 -12.41 -1.98
CA MET A 66 -2.66 -13.15 -0.87
C MET A 66 -1.54 -13.71 -0.03
N ARG A 67 -1.59 -13.49 1.26
CA ARG A 67 -0.56 -13.99 2.17
C ARG A 67 -1.06 -15.20 2.95
N ASP A 68 -0.11 -16.01 3.44
CA ASP A 68 -0.42 -17.27 4.12
C ASP A 68 -1.20 -17.06 5.40
N ASP A 69 -1.05 -15.91 6.02
CA ASP A 69 -1.73 -15.60 7.29
C ASP A 69 -3.12 -15.01 7.07
N GLY A 70 -3.63 -15.06 5.85
CA GLY A 70 -4.94 -14.53 5.54
C GLY A 70 -4.97 -13.04 5.24
N ARG A 71 -3.82 -12.40 5.18
CA ARG A 71 -3.74 -10.97 4.86
C ARG A 71 -3.74 -10.79 3.36
N VAL A 72 -4.20 -9.64 2.94
CA VAL A 72 -4.20 -9.25 1.53
C VAL A 72 -3.43 -7.94 1.40
N VAL A 73 -2.42 -7.94 0.56
CA VAL A 73 -1.64 -6.74 0.29
C VAL A 73 -2.01 -6.25 -1.11
N ILE A 74 -2.41 -4.99 -1.21
CA ILE A 74 -2.83 -4.40 -2.48
C ILE A 74 -1.87 -3.26 -2.80
N ILE A 75 -1.20 -3.37 -3.94
CA ILE A 75 -0.26 -2.37 -4.39
C ILE A 75 -0.83 -1.72 -5.64
N THR A 76 -1.06 -0.42 -5.57
CA THR A 76 -1.57 0.34 -6.71
C THR A 76 -0.41 0.93 -7.47
N ILE A 77 -0.35 0.63 -8.76
CA ILE A 77 0.69 1.12 -9.65
C ILE A 77 0.05 2.13 -10.60
N LEU A 78 0.53 3.35 -10.57
CA LEU A 78 0.07 4.40 -11.48
C LEU A 78 1.28 5.01 -12.17
N ASN A 79 1.21 5.12 -13.47
CA ASN A 79 2.28 5.72 -14.28
C ASN A 79 3.63 5.06 -14.01
N GLY A 80 3.63 3.75 -13.82
CA GLY A 80 4.85 2.97 -13.61
C GLY A 80 5.46 3.08 -12.24
N LYS A 81 4.74 3.63 -11.27
CA LYS A 81 5.25 3.79 -9.91
C LYS A 81 4.24 3.33 -8.88
N VAL A 82 4.73 2.90 -7.73
CA VAL A 82 3.88 2.54 -6.60
C VAL A 82 3.22 3.82 -6.09
N SER A 83 1.91 3.85 -6.12
CA SER A 83 1.14 5.01 -5.70
C SER A 83 0.48 4.79 -4.35
N ASP A 84 0.20 3.54 -3.98
CA ASP A 84 -0.46 3.23 -2.73
C ASP A 84 -0.14 1.78 -2.32
N ILE A 85 -0.07 1.55 -1.02
CA ILE A 85 0.13 0.23 -0.45
C ILE A 85 -0.92 0.05 0.64
N ALA A 86 -1.76 -0.97 0.50
CA ALA A 86 -2.77 -1.30 1.49
C ALA A 86 -2.53 -2.71 2.00
N ASP A 87 -2.50 -2.88 3.30
CA ASP A 87 -2.28 -4.17 3.94
C ASP A 87 -3.49 -4.44 4.83
N ARG A 88 -4.29 -5.42 4.47
CA ARG A 88 -5.56 -5.71 5.12
C ARG A 88 -5.61 -7.11 5.68
N SER A 89 -6.28 -7.24 6.81
CA SER A 89 -6.69 -8.54 7.31
C SER A 89 -7.97 -8.97 6.63
N ARG A 90 -8.10 -10.24 6.38
CA ARG A 90 -9.34 -10.78 5.84
C ARG A 90 -10.32 -11.09 6.94
#